data_bf6cc5439576339bd7ae92ac5fb0496e
#
_entry.id   bf6cc5439576339bd7ae92ac5fb0496e
#
_cell.length_a   1.000
_cell.length_b   1.000
_cell.length_c   1.000
_cell.angle_alpha   90.00
_cell.angle_beta   90.00
_cell.angle_gamma   90.00
#
_symmetry.space_group_name_H-M   'P 1'
#
loop_
_entity.id
_entity.type
_entity.pdbx_description
1 polymer ?
#
loop_
_entity_poly.entity_id
_entity_poly.type
_entity_poly.pdbx_seq_one_letter_code
_entity_poly.pdbx_strand_id
1 'polypeptide(L)'
;MMAVGTITAKAADRLLIVGEAVWGGWTIDNSVQMLNSTEQPDVWKATVYLKANSEFKFLTETDWGHLEYRAGDSMVMLESGKQAKLVSSDENSNDNKFEVAEAANYDIVCDLDKKTVTVTKAAYQDFALNFTALYLVGNATPGGWDLPKASMLKQDATNPVVYSGSVTLTAGEFKLCINTQTGYGQTFFQVDPTDATKMVFGGDDNKWKVTEAGDYDISANVKDLTISIKKHEASGISRITGEAKATPEYFTLSGVKVSRPVSGVYVKRLNGKCAKVVVK
;
A
#
# COMPACT_ATOMS: atom_id res chain seq x y z
N MET A 1 5.27 24.46 -44.00
CA MET A 1 4.91 24.45 -42.59
C MET A 1 5.32 23.09 -42.03
N MET A 2 6.50 22.97 -41.40
CA MET A 2 6.96 21.73 -40.81
C MET A 2 6.28 21.56 -39.47
N ALA A 3 5.55 20.46 -39.27
CA ALA A 3 5.04 20.07 -37.97
C ALA A 3 6.22 19.70 -37.08
N VAL A 4 6.50 20.53 -36.09
CA VAL A 4 7.40 20.18 -34.99
C VAL A 4 6.66 19.14 -34.13
N GLY A 5 6.98 17.87 -34.35
CA GLY A 5 6.51 16.80 -33.47
C GLY A 5 7.10 17.05 -32.08
N THR A 6 6.26 17.38 -31.13
CA THR A 6 6.61 17.32 -29.69
C THR A 6 6.95 15.88 -29.37
N ILE A 7 8.23 15.58 -29.18
CA ILE A 7 8.67 14.35 -28.54
C ILE A 7 8.27 14.52 -27.06
N THR A 8 7.10 13.98 -26.68
CA THR A 8 6.79 13.80 -25.27
C THR A 8 7.81 12.81 -24.72
N ALA A 9 8.68 13.27 -23.85
CA ALA A 9 9.55 12.36 -23.10
C ALA A 9 8.65 11.31 -22.44
N LYS A 10 9.00 10.03 -22.59
CA LYS A 10 8.27 8.95 -21.92
C LYS A 10 8.37 9.19 -20.42
N ALA A 11 7.24 9.20 -19.71
CA ALA A 11 7.22 9.23 -18.26
C ALA A 11 8.12 8.12 -17.70
N ALA A 12 8.88 8.41 -16.66
CA ALA A 12 9.70 7.40 -16.02
C ALA A 12 8.80 6.27 -15.48
N ASP A 13 9.19 5.01 -15.68
CA ASP A 13 8.43 3.86 -15.19
C ASP A 13 8.62 3.67 -13.68
N ARG A 14 9.63 4.32 -13.10
CA ARG A 14 9.99 4.31 -11.66
C ARG A 14 10.79 5.53 -11.27
N LEU A 15 10.79 5.84 -9.99
CA LEU A 15 11.72 6.78 -9.38
C LEU A 15 12.15 6.27 -7.99
N LEU A 16 13.47 6.17 -7.80
CA LEU A 16 14.09 5.59 -6.63
C LEU A 16 15.00 6.62 -5.95
N ILE A 17 14.95 6.74 -4.63
CA ILE A 17 15.88 7.58 -3.87
C ILE A 17 17.03 6.72 -3.38
N VAL A 18 18.27 7.12 -3.68
CA VAL A 18 19.51 6.49 -3.21
C VAL A 18 20.44 7.54 -2.65
N GLY A 19 21.29 7.16 -1.71
CA GLY A 19 22.28 8.02 -1.13
C GLY A 19 22.49 7.79 0.36
N GLU A 20 23.52 8.38 0.92
CA GLU A 20 23.82 8.29 2.36
C GLU A 20 22.70 8.85 3.24
N ALA A 21 21.90 9.78 2.69
CA ALA A 21 20.78 10.39 3.39
C ALA A 21 19.69 9.40 3.76
N VAL A 22 19.47 8.33 2.98
CA VAL A 22 18.45 7.29 3.24
C VAL A 22 19.07 6.05 3.87
N TRP A 23 18.23 5.23 4.53
CA TRP A 23 18.71 4.07 5.30
C TRP A 23 19.48 3.04 4.44
N GLY A 24 19.07 2.84 3.19
CA GLY A 24 19.69 1.88 2.24
C GLY A 24 21.02 2.35 1.67
N GLY A 25 21.42 3.58 1.93
CA GLY A 25 22.65 4.15 1.40
C GLY A 25 22.69 4.14 -0.13
N TRP A 26 23.83 3.84 -0.69
CA TRP A 26 24.06 3.73 -2.14
C TRP A 26 23.72 2.32 -2.71
N THR A 27 23.05 1.46 -1.93
CA THR A 27 22.62 0.12 -2.38
C THR A 27 21.31 0.24 -3.12
N ILE A 28 21.30 0.06 -4.44
CA ILE A 28 20.09 0.21 -5.28
C ILE A 28 18.96 -0.73 -4.84
N ASP A 29 19.27 -1.97 -4.48
CA ASP A 29 18.28 -2.94 -4.02
C ASP A 29 17.52 -2.47 -2.77
N ASN A 30 18.14 -1.65 -1.92
CA ASN A 30 17.55 -1.05 -0.73
C ASN A 30 17.12 0.42 -0.93
N SER A 31 17.00 0.87 -2.17
CA SER A 31 16.53 2.24 -2.48
C SER A 31 15.10 2.47 -2.00
N VAL A 32 14.77 3.73 -1.73
CA VAL A 32 13.39 4.11 -1.40
C VAL A 32 12.59 4.26 -2.69
N GLN A 33 11.61 3.42 -2.89
CA GLN A 33 10.68 3.51 -4.02
C GLN A 33 9.74 4.71 -3.81
N MET A 34 9.71 5.65 -4.76
CA MET A 34 8.69 6.69 -4.80
C MET A 34 7.43 6.18 -5.49
N LEU A 35 6.30 6.79 -5.18
CA LEU A 35 4.99 6.45 -5.74
C LEU A 35 4.44 7.61 -6.55
N ASN A 36 3.78 7.31 -7.66
CA ASN A 36 2.99 8.25 -8.46
C ASN A 36 1.55 7.75 -8.58
N SER A 37 0.71 8.52 -9.24
CA SER A 37 -0.66 8.09 -9.57
C SER A 37 -0.90 8.14 -11.07
N THR A 38 -1.93 7.45 -11.52
CA THR A 38 -2.33 7.45 -12.95
C THR A 38 -2.78 8.82 -13.42
N GLU A 39 -3.29 9.67 -12.52
CA GLU A 39 -3.72 11.04 -12.82
C GLU A 39 -2.53 12.01 -12.91
N GLN A 40 -1.42 11.69 -12.25
CA GLN A 40 -0.20 12.50 -12.22
C GLN A 40 1.04 11.60 -12.40
N PRO A 41 1.24 11.02 -13.59
CA PRO A 41 2.29 10.02 -13.80
C PRO A 41 3.72 10.58 -13.67
N ASP A 42 3.91 11.88 -13.87
CA ASP A 42 5.22 12.55 -13.76
C ASP A 42 5.48 13.13 -12.36
N VAL A 43 4.51 13.06 -11.44
CA VAL A 43 4.64 13.55 -10.06
C VAL A 43 4.84 12.38 -9.10
N TRP A 44 6.07 12.26 -8.61
CA TRP A 44 6.50 11.21 -7.71
C TRP A 44 6.59 11.69 -6.27
N LYS A 45 6.14 10.88 -5.34
CA LYS A 45 6.03 11.23 -3.92
C LYS A 45 6.63 10.14 -3.03
N ALA A 46 7.25 10.58 -1.94
CA ALA A 46 7.68 9.71 -0.85
C ALA A 46 7.65 10.50 0.47
N THR A 47 7.30 9.84 1.57
CA THR A 47 7.59 10.35 2.92
C THR A 47 8.70 9.49 3.50
N VAL A 48 9.88 10.08 3.71
CA VAL A 48 11.08 9.34 4.09
C VAL A 48 11.97 10.15 5.02
N TYR A 49 12.67 9.45 5.93
CA TYR A 49 13.71 10.02 6.77
C TYR A 49 14.96 10.31 5.94
N LEU A 50 15.44 11.56 6.03
CA LEU A 50 16.73 11.97 5.48
C LEU A 50 17.67 12.35 6.62
N LYS A 51 18.90 11.85 6.56
CA LYS A 51 20.00 12.26 7.44
C LYS A 51 20.48 13.65 7.05
N ALA A 52 20.86 14.46 8.04
CA ALA A 52 21.44 15.77 7.80
C ALA A 52 22.80 15.68 7.11
N ASN A 53 23.10 16.65 6.25
CA ASN A 53 24.38 16.81 5.57
C ASN A 53 24.87 15.52 4.92
N SER A 54 23.94 14.80 4.31
CA SER A 54 24.18 13.52 3.64
C SER A 54 23.57 13.56 2.25
N GLU A 55 24.31 13.03 1.29
CA GLU A 55 23.97 13.11 -0.13
C GLU A 55 22.87 12.13 -0.54
N PHE A 56 22.01 12.55 -1.48
CA PHE A 56 21.08 11.69 -2.19
C PHE A 56 20.76 12.18 -3.60
N LYS A 57 20.30 11.29 -4.44
CA LYS A 57 19.79 11.54 -5.80
C LYS A 57 18.69 10.58 -6.17
N PHE A 58 18.16 10.71 -7.38
CA PHE A 58 17.06 9.89 -7.87
C PHE A 58 17.49 9.08 -9.10
N LEU A 59 17.12 7.79 -9.11
CA LEU A 59 17.37 6.88 -10.23
C LEU A 59 16.05 6.54 -10.92
N THR A 60 16.08 6.39 -12.24
CA THR A 60 14.94 5.89 -13.04
C THR A 60 15.09 4.43 -13.44
N GLU A 61 16.24 3.83 -13.13
CA GLU A 61 16.54 2.44 -13.41
C GLU A 61 17.14 1.73 -12.19
N THR A 62 17.24 0.41 -12.27
CA THR A 62 17.76 -0.44 -11.19
C THR A 62 19.23 -0.77 -11.34
N ASP A 63 19.94 0.03 -12.13
CA ASP A 63 21.37 -0.09 -12.39
C ASP A 63 21.99 1.31 -12.51
N TRP A 64 23.30 1.40 -12.33
CA TRP A 64 24.07 2.62 -12.48
C TRP A 64 24.36 2.92 -13.96
N GLY A 65 24.55 4.22 -14.28
CA GLY A 65 24.90 4.65 -15.63
C GLY A 65 23.72 4.89 -16.57
N HIS A 66 22.52 4.85 -16.03
CA HIS A 66 21.29 5.22 -16.73
C HIS A 66 20.82 6.63 -16.37
N LEU A 67 19.62 7.02 -16.83
CA LEU A 67 19.06 8.33 -16.54
C LEU A 67 18.86 8.52 -15.03
N GLU A 68 19.42 9.59 -14.52
CA GLU A 68 19.34 10.01 -13.13
C GLU A 68 18.84 11.44 -13.04
N TYR A 69 18.24 11.81 -11.90
CA TYR A 69 17.89 13.19 -11.57
C TYR A 69 18.67 13.66 -10.35
N ARG A 70 19.26 14.83 -10.42
CA ARG A 70 20.23 15.36 -9.45
C ARG A 70 20.24 16.88 -9.40
N ALA A 71 21.16 17.45 -8.64
CA ALA A 71 21.23 18.89 -8.34
C ALA A 71 21.75 19.77 -9.50
N GLY A 72 22.50 19.21 -10.46
CA GLY A 72 23.04 19.97 -11.60
C GLY A 72 24.45 20.50 -11.38
N ASP A 73 24.69 21.81 -11.50
CA ASP A 73 26.03 22.40 -11.54
C ASP A 73 26.77 22.38 -10.20
N SER A 74 26.08 22.29 -9.09
CA SER A 74 26.62 22.19 -7.74
C SER A 74 25.71 21.38 -6.84
N MET A 75 26.24 20.91 -5.72
CA MET A 75 25.44 20.36 -4.63
C MET A 75 24.38 21.38 -4.18
N VAL A 76 23.16 20.93 -3.89
CA VAL A 76 22.06 21.78 -3.44
C VAL A 76 21.58 21.32 -2.06
N MET A 77 21.70 22.22 -1.09
CA MET A 77 21.04 22.08 0.21
C MET A 77 19.57 22.45 0.06
N LEU A 78 18.68 21.43 0.16
CA LEU A 78 17.24 21.63 0.04
C LEU A 78 16.68 22.27 1.31
N GLU A 79 15.89 23.31 1.14
CA GLU A 79 15.19 23.98 2.24
C GLU A 79 13.73 23.53 2.28
N SER A 80 13.23 23.20 3.48
CA SER A 80 11.86 22.73 3.68
C SER A 80 10.83 23.71 3.12
N GLY A 81 9.94 23.22 2.27
CA GLY A 81 8.88 24.00 1.62
C GLY A 81 9.33 24.82 0.42
N LYS A 82 10.63 24.82 0.08
CA LYS A 82 11.14 25.50 -1.12
C LYS A 82 11.36 24.51 -2.26
N GLN A 83 11.04 24.96 -3.46
CA GLN A 83 11.27 24.21 -4.68
C GLN A 83 12.71 24.42 -5.16
N ALA A 84 13.37 23.35 -5.56
CA ALA A 84 14.66 23.37 -6.22
C ALA A 84 14.57 22.78 -7.63
N LYS A 85 15.56 23.09 -8.47
CA LYS A 85 15.66 22.52 -9.82
C LYS A 85 16.11 21.06 -9.74
N LEU A 86 15.45 20.22 -10.52
CA LEU A 86 15.81 18.83 -10.76
C LEU A 86 16.44 18.74 -12.15
N VAL A 87 17.65 18.21 -12.25
CA VAL A 87 18.42 18.15 -13.51
C VAL A 87 18.66 16.70 -13.89
N SER A 88 18.34 16.35 -15.14
CA SER A 88 18.62 15.01 -15.63
C SER A 88 20.10 14.83 -16.00
N SER A 89 20.61 13.61 -15.89
CA SER A 89 21.99 13.29 -16.29
C SER A 89 22.28 13.49 -17.77
N ASP A 90 21.26 13.48 -18.63
CA ASP A 90 21.39 13.76 -20.05
C ASP A 90 21.62 15.25 -20.34
N GLU A 91 21.13 16.14 -19.47
CA GLU A 91 21.28 17.58 -19.63
C GLU A 91 22.57 18.11 -18.97
N ASN A 92 23.04 17.43 -17.94
CA ASN A 92 24.25 17.81 -17.21
C ASN A 92 24.96 16.56 -16.69
N SER A 93 26.21 16.38 -17.06
CA SER A 93 27.03 15.21 -16.66
C SER A 93 27.58 15.31 -15.23
N ASN A 94 27.49 16.47 -14.57
CA ASN A 94 27.96 16.63 -13.17
C ASN A 94 27.13 15.79 -12.22
N ASP A 95 27.77 14.99 -11.38
CA ASP A 95 27.09 14.09 -10.43
C ASP A 95 26.94 14.77 -9.04
N ASN A 96 26.44 16.01 -9.05
CA ASN A 96 26.08 16.73 -7.82
C ASN A 96 24.77 16.26 -7.24
N LYS A 97 24.66 16.21 -5.93
CA LYS A 97 23.56 15.61 -5.19
C LYS A 97 22.78 16.67 -4.41
N PHE A 98 21.69 16.21 -3.82
CA PHE A 98 20.90 16.97 -2.86
C PHE A 98 21.30 16.59 -1.45
N GLU A 99 21.18 17.54 -0.54
CA GLU A 99 21.30 17.35 0.90
C GLU A 99 20.18 18.11 1.63
N VAL A 100 19.97 17.78 2.91
CA VAL A 100 19.14 18.56 3.84
C VAL A 100 19.99 18.96 5.05
N ALA A 101 19.74 20.15 5.63
CA ALA A 101 20.49 20.64 6.78
C ALA A 101 20.10 19.95 8.09
N GLU A 102 18.87 19.47 8.22
CA GLU A 102 18.35 18.85 9.43
C GLU A 102 17.92 17.40 9.14
N ALA A 103 18.26 16.50 10.07
CA ALA A 103 17.78 15.13 10.03
C ALA A 103 16.29 15.08 10.43
N ALA A 104 15.42 14.61 9.56
CA ALA A 104 13.97 14.55 9.80
C ALA A 104 13.29 13.63 8.79
N ASN A 105 12.01 13.30 9.05
CA ASN A 105 11.12 12.79 8.01
C ASN A 105 10.70 13.94 7.10
N TYR A 106 10.77 13.72 5.79
CA TYR A 106 10.38 14.68 4.77
C TYR A 106 9.37 14.08 3.80
N ASP A 107 8.36 14.87 3.47
CA ASP A 107 7.55 14.66 2.28
C ASP A 107 8.34 15.18 1.08
N ILE A 108 8.66 14.30 0.16
CA ILE A 108 9.44 14.60 -1.05
C ILE A 108 8.51 14.53 -2.24
N VAL A 109 8.50 15.56 -3.06
CA VAL A 109 7.75 15.63 -4.32
C VAL A 109 8.72 15.95 -5.45
N CYS A 110 8.83 15.04 -6.42
CA CYS A 110 9.53 15.26 -7.69
C CYS A 110 8.51 15.41 -8.81
N ASP A 111 8.50 16.54 -9.49
CA ASP A 111 7.72 16.78 -10.70
C ASP A 111 8.69 16.73 -11.90
N LEU A 112 8.69 15.61 -12.61
CA LEU A 112 9.64 15.37 -13.71
C LEU A 112 9.31 16.22 -14.96
N ASP A 113 8.05 16.57 -15.19
CA ASP A 113 7.64 17.44 -16.28
C ASP A 113 8.14 18.88 -16.04
N LYS A 114 7.96 19.39 -14.80
CA LYS A 114 8.46 20.73 -14.42
C LYS A 114 9.93 20.73 -14.04
N LYS A 115 10.55 19.55 -13.92
CA LYS A 115 11.95 19.37 -13.46
C LYS A 115 12.21 20.05 -12.12
N THR A 116 11.39 19.72 -11.14
CA THR A 116 11.48 20.29 -9.80
C THR A 116 11.40 19.24 -8.70
N VAL A 117 12.12 19.50 -7.60
CA VAL A 117 12.01 18.75 -6.36
C VAL A 117 11.64 19.69 -5.21
N THR A 118 10.76 19.23 -4.36
CA THR A 118 10.41 19.91 -3.10
C THR A 118 10.51 18.91 -1.97
N VAL A 119 11.17 19.31 -0.88
CA VAL A 119 11.13 18.60 0.40
C VAL A 119 10.38 19.44 1.40
N THR A 120 9.46 18.82 2.16
CA THR A 120 8.74 19.51 3.24
C THR A 120 8.86 18.64 4.49
N LYS A 121 9.28 19.24 5.62
CA LYS A 121 9.37 18.48 6.86
C LYS A 121 8.00 17.88 7.20
N ALA A 122 7.92 16.56 7.28
CA ALA A 122 6.67 15.84 7.53
C ALA A 122 6.14 16.13 8.94
N ALA A 123 4.84 16.00 9.13
CA ALA A 123 4.22 16.22 10.44
C ALA A 123 4.67 15.19 11.50
N TYR A 124 4.93 13.95 11.09
CA TYR A 124 5.36 12.87 11.97
C TYR A 124 6.88 12.80 12.07
N GLN A 125 7.42 12.88 13.29
CA GLN A 125 8.87 12.90 13.56
C GLN A 125 9.34 11.88 14.61
N ASP A 126 8.42 11.10 15.21
CA ASP A 126 8.75 10.23 16.36
C ASP A 126 9.53 8.96 15.99
N PHE A 127 9.61 8.63 14.69
CA PHE A 127 10.31 7.46 14.19
C PHE A 127 10.77 7.71 12.74
N ALA A 128 11.96 7.21 12.37
CA ALA A 128 12.48 7.33 11.00
C ALA A 128 11.64 6.50 10.02
N LEU A 129 10.97 7.17 9.09
CA LEU A 129 10.16 6.53 8.05
C LEU A 129 11.06 6.16 6.87
N ASN A 130 11.38 4.88 6.71
CA ASN A 130 12.34 4.43 5.70
C ASN A 130 11.70 3.87 4.42
N PHE A 131 10.37 3.72 4.40
CA PHE A 131 9.63 3.08 3.30
C PHE A 131 8.37 3.85 2.96
N THR A 132 8.04 3.98 1.68
CA THR A 132 6.80 4.62 1.20
C THR A 132 5.61 3.66 1.22
N ALA A 133 5.86 2.36 1.09
CA ALA A 133 4.90 1.27 1.18
C ALA A 133 5.63 -0.02 1.56
N LEU A 134 4.88 -1.02 2.00
CA LEU A 134 5.34 -2.41 2.09
C LEU A 134 4.53 -3.26 1.11
N TYR A 135 5.09 -4.38 0.68
CA TYR A 135 4.43 -5.23 -0.30
C TYR A 135 4.54 -6.69 0.10
N LEU A 136 3.46 -7.46 -0.08
CA LEU A 136 3.47 -8.91 0.10
C LEU A 136 3.94 -9.58 -1.19
N VAL A 137 4.93 -10.45 -1.08
CA VAL A 137 5.41 -11.30 -2.17
C VAL A 137 5.51 -12.74 -1.68
N GLY A 138 5.02 -13.70 -2.48
CA GLY A 138 5.01 -15.10 -2.12
C GLY A 138 3.92 -15.88 -2.83
N ASN A 139 4.05 -17.21 -2.88
CA ASN A 139 3.07 -18.06 -3.57
C ASN A 139 1.66 -18.05 -2.94
N ALA A 140 1.50 -17.49 -1.73
CA ALA A 140 0.20 -17.24 -1.14
C ALA A 140 -0.49 -16.01 -1.76
N THR A 141 0.23 -15.10 -2.40
CA THR A 141 -0.30 -13.84 -2.96
C THR A 141 -0.72 -14.01 -4.43
N PRO A 142 -1.61 -13.14 -4.97
CA PRO A 142 -2.02 -13.19 -6.37
C PRO A 142 -0.86 -13.03 -7.37
N GLY A 143 0.17 -12.24 -7.00
CA GLY A 143 1.37 -12.00 -7.81
C GLY A 143 2.43 -13.10 -7.70
N GLY A 144 2.28 -14.04 -6.76
CA GLY A 144 3.29 -15.06 -6.50
C GLY A 144 4.62 -14.41 -6.05
N TRP A 145 5.73 -14.98 -6.51
CA TRP A 145 7.09 -14.46 -6.26
C TRP A 145 7.51 -13.38 -7.29
N ASP A 146 6.58 -12.77 -8.03
CA ASP A 146 6.85 -11.71 -9.00
C ASP A 146 6.80 -10.34 -8.28
N LEU A 147 7.96 -9.75 -7.97
CA LEU A 147 8.06 -8.48 -7.23
C LEU A 147 7.22 -7.35 -7.86
N PRO A 148 7.25 -7.10 -9.18
CA PRO A 148 6.38 -6.11 -9.82
C PRO A 148 4.88 -6.31 -9.60
N LYS A 149 4.44 -7.52 -9.25
CA LYS A 149 3.04 -7.87 -8.97
C LYS A 149 2.74 -8.04 -7.48
N ALA A 150 3.68 -7.68 -6.60
CA ALA A 150 3.50 -7.79 -5.15
C ALA A 150 2.33 -6.92 -4.67
N SER A 151 1.58 -7.43 -3.69
CA SER A 151 0.40 -6.76 -3.15
C SER A 151 0.79 -5.66 -2.16
N MET A 152 0.38 -4.41 -2.43
CA MET A 152 0.76 -3.24 -1.65
C MET A 152 0.00 -3.16 -0.32
N LEU A 153 0.74 -2.91 0.77
CA LEU A 153 0.24 -2.34 2.01
C LEU A 153 0.55 -0.83 2.02
N LYS A 154 -0.49 -0.02 2.12
CA LYS A 154 -0.36 1.43 2.14
C LYS A 154 -0.01 1.94 3.52
N GLN A 155 0.82 2.96 3.58
CA GLN A 155 1.10 3.69 4.81
C GLN A 155 -0.17 4.36 5.33
N ASP A 156 -0.44 4.24 6.63
CA ASP A 156 -1.56 4.92 7.27
C ASP A 156 -1.28 6.42 7.41
N ALA A 157 -2.23 7.26 6.98
CA ALA A 157 -2.06 8.71 6.97
C ALA A 157 -2.02 9.34 8.37
N THR A 158 -2.56 8.67 9.38
CA THR A 158 -2.62 9.15 10.78
C THR A 158 -1.54 8.54 11.66
N ASN A 159 -1.10 7.33 11.31
CA ASN A 159 -0.03 6.60 12.01
C ASN A 159 0.98 6.03 11.00
N PRO A 160 1.92 6.85 10.49
CA PRO A 160 2.75 6.49 9.35
C PRO A 160 3.76 5.34 9.60
N VAL A 161 3.87 4.81 10.81
CA VAL A 161 4.63 3.56 11.09
C VAL A 161 3.82 2.30 10.81
N VAL A 162 2.51 2.45 10.51
CA VAL A 162 1.61 1.34 10.18
C VAL A 162 1.36 1.30 8.68
N TYR A 163 1.46 0.09 8.12
CA TYR A 163 1.17 -0.20 6.71
C TYR A 163 0.07 -1.26 6.66
N SER A 164 -1.02 -1.00 5.95
CA SER A 164 -2.17 -1.90 5.95
C SER A 164 -2.83 -2.07 4.58
N GLY A 165 -3.54 -3.17 4.41
CA GLY A 165 -4.30 -3.47 3.20
C GLY A 165 -5.05 -4.79 3.33
N SER A 166 -6.05 -4.97 2.45
CA SER A 166 -6.76 -6.25 2.30
C SER A 166 -6.23 -6.96 1.06
N VAL A 167 -5.87 -8.23 1.22
CA VAL A 167 -5.26 -9.05 0.16
C VAL A 167 -5.93 -10.41 0.12
N THR A 168 -6.33 -10.86 -1.08
CA THR A 168 -6.79 -12.24 -1.27
C THR A 168 -5.58 -13.17 -1.24
N LEU A 169 -5.54 -14.08 -0.29
CA LEU A 169 -4.48 -15.07 -0.13
C LEU A 169 -4.98 -16.49 -0.41
N THR A 170 -4.08 -17.34 -0.87
CA THR A 170 -4.28 -18.80 -1.00
C THR A 170 -3.37 -19.53 -0.02
N ALA A 171 -3.55 -20.84 0.14
CA ALA A 171 -2.61 -21.64 0.91
C ALA A 171 -1.21 -21.55 0.31
N GLY A 172 -0.22 -21.21 1.14
CA GLY A 172 1.15 -20.93 0.69
C GLY A 172 1.92 -20.11 1.71
N GLU A 173 2.92 -19.39 1.24
CA GLU A 173 3.76 -18.55 2.08
C GLU A 173 4.03 -17.19 1.45
N PHE A 174 4.34 -16.19 2.29
CA PHE A 174 4.72 -14.86 1.86
C PHE A 174 5.71 -14.21 2.82
N LYS A 175 6.38 -13.17 2.37
CA LYS A 175 7.17 -12.21 3.15
C LYS A 175 6.87 -10.79 2.68
N LEU A 176 7.36 -9.77 3.39
CA LEU A 176 7.17 -8.38 2.98
C LEU A 176 8.45 -7.84 2.34
N CYS A 177 8.32 -7.22 1.17
CA CYS A 177 9.38 -6.46 0.53
C CYS A 177 9.13 -4.96 0.65
N ILE A 178 10.20 -4.18 0.55
CA ILE A 178 10.21 -2.72 0.69
C ILE A 178 10.16 -2.03 -0.68
N ASN A 179 10.46 -2.77 -1.75
CA ASN A 179 10.58 -2.26 -3.10
C ASN A 179 10.16 -3.33 -4.11
N THR A 180 9.34 -2.95 -5.07
CA THR A 180 8.87 -3.84 -6.15
C THR A 180 9.62 -3.62 -7.46
N GLN A 181 10.49 -2.61 -7.52
CA GLN A 181 11.19 -2.19 -8.74
C GLN A 181 12.61 -2.72 -8.83
N THR A 182 13.18 -3.15 -7.69
CA THR A 182 14.51 -3.76 -7.61
C THR A 182 14.42 -5.29 -7.55
N GLY A 183 15.54 -5.97 -7.30
CA GLY A 183 15.59 -7.42 -7.22
C GLY A 183 15.42 -7.99 -5.81
N TYR A 184 15.71 -9.28 -5.69
CA TYR A 184 15.71 -10.01 -4.42
C TYR A 184 16.94 -9.75 -3.55
N GLY A 185 17.88 -8.91 -3.99
CA GLY A 185 18.99 -8.43 -3.17
C GLY A 185 18.59 -7.44 -2.07
N GLN A 186 17.34 -6.96 -2.07
CA GLN A 186 16.81 -6.08 -1.05
C GLN A 186 16.62 -6.79 0.30
N THR A 187 16.57 -5.99 1.36
CA THR A 187 16.22 -6.49 2.70
C THR A 187 14.70 -6.66 2.81
N PHE A 188 14.26 -7.79 3.38
CA PHE A 188 12.85 -8.13 3.57
C PHE A 188 12.46 -8.06 5.05
N PHE A 189 11.18 -7.78 5.32
CA PHE A 189 10.56 -8.15 6.60
C PHE A 189 10.10 -9.60 6.51
N GLN A 190 10.43 -10.35 7.52
CA GLN A 190 10.21 -11.80 7.63
C GLN A 190 9.54 -12.11 8.96
N VAL A 191 8.92 -13.29 9.07
CA VAL A 191 8.33 -13.72 10.32
C VAL A 191 9.41 -14.01 11.36
N ASP A 192 9.19 -13.59 12.60
CA ASP A 192 9.98 -14.06 13.72
C ASP A 192 9.77 -15.58 13.89
N PRO A 193 10.82 -16.41 13.97
CA PRO A 193 10.68 -17.86 14.03
C PRO A 193 9.98 -18.36 15.29
N THR A 194 9.85 -17.52 16.32
CA THR A 194 9.24 -17.87 17.61
C THR A 194 7.85 -17.24 17.82
N ASP A 195 7.50 -16.20 17.04
CA ASP A 195 6.24 -15.47 17.20
C ASP A 195 5.74 -14.95 15.84
N ALA A 196 4.71 -15.60 15.31
CA ALA A 196 4.12 -15.24 14.02
C ALA A 196 3.46 -13.85 13.98
N THR A 197 3.27 -13.19 15.12
CA THR A 197 2.76 -11.82 15.23
C THR A 197 3.88 -10.77 15.20
N LYS A 198 5.13 -11.20 15.09
CA LYS A 198 6.32 -10.35 15.04
C LYS A 198 7.04 -10.45 13.71
N MET A 199 7.75 -9.40 13.39
CA MET A 199 8.58 -9.27 12.19
C MET A 199 10.04 -9.14 12.56
N VAL A 200 10.92 -9.65 11.70
CA VAL A 200 12.36 -9.38 11.71
C VAL A 200 12.70 -8.68 10.38
N PHE A 201 13.46 -7.59 10.44
CA PHE A 201 13.95 -6.91 9.25
C PHE A 201 15.34 -7.44 8.90
N GLY A 202 15.46 -8.19 7.80
CA GLY A 202 16.64 -8.97 7.43
C GLY A 202 16.68 -10.33 8.14
N GLY A 203 17.87 -10.95 8.18
CA GLY A 203 18.08 -12.28 8.78
C GLY A 203 17.73 -13.46 7.86
N ASP A 204 17.34 -14.58 8.46
CA ASP A 204 17.03 -15.81 7.74
C ASP A 204 15.72 -15.70 6.95
N ASP A 205 15.61 -16.37 5.82
CA ASP A 205 14.46 -16.27 4.90
C ASP A 205 13.20 -17.00 5.42
N ASN A 206 12.74 -16.59 6.61
CA ASN A 206 11.52 -17.10 7.25
C ASN A 206 10.29 -16.41 6.64
N LYS A 207 9.19 -17.16 6.49
CA LYS A 207 7.98 -16.71 5.80
C LYS A 207 6.73 -16.98 6.62
N TRP A 208 5.75 -16.08 6.56
CA TRP A 208 4.40 -16.38 7.07
C TRP A 208 3.75 -17.44 6.21
N LYS A 209 3.06 -18.38 6.86
CA LYS A 209 2.33 -19.47 6.22
C LYS A 209 0.83 -19.20 6.28
N VAL A 210 0.17 -19.28 5.14
CA VAL A 210 -1.28 -19.23 5.01
C VAL A 210 -1.78 -20.65 4.76
N THR A 211 -2.71 -21.12 5.58
CA THR A 211 -3.27 -22.48 5.45
C THR A 211 -4.63 -22.51 4.75
N GLU A 212 -5.36 -21.39 4.78
CA GLU A 212 -6.68 -21.29 4.21
C GLU A 212 -6.78 -20.14 3.21
N ALA A 213 -7.40 -20.37 2.06
CA ALA A 213 -7.69 -19.31 1.11
C ALA A 213 -8.76 -18.35 1.64
N GLY A 214 -8.69 -17.08 1.24
CA GLY A 214 -9.66 -16.04 1.59
C GLY A 214 -9.09 -14.64 1.48
N ASP A 215 -9.91 -13.66 1.81
CA ASP A 215 -9.48 -12.27 1.94
C ASP A 215 -8.94 -12.06 3.36
N TYR A 216 -7.82 -11.35 3.46
CA TYR A 216 -7.14 -11.10 4.72
C TYR A 216 -6.89 -9.61 4.88
N ASP A 217 -7.19 -9.07 6.06
CA ASP A 217 -6.75 -7.76 6.49
C ASP A 217 -5.39 -7.90 7.16
N ILE A 218 -4.40 -7.21 6.58
CA ILE A 218 -3.01 -7.25 7.03
C ILE A 218 -2.61 -5.85 7.48
N SER A 219 -1.98 -5.77 8.65
CA SER A 219 -1.46 -4.52 9.21
C SER A 219 -0.10 -4.78 9.85
N ALA A 220 0.93 -4.11 9.34
CA ALA A 220 2.31 -4.20 9.81
C ALA A 220 2.73 -2.88 10.45
N ASN A 221 3.28 -2.91 11.68
CA ASN A 221 3.86 -1.78 12.36
C ASN A 221 5.39 -1.92 12.35
N VAL A 222 6.06 -1.07 11.59
CA VAL A 222 7.52 -1.15 11.40
C VAL A 222 8.32 -0.61 12.59
N LYS A 223 7.73 0.20 13.46
CA LYS A 223 8.36 0.70 14.68
C LYS A 223 8.40 -0.38 15.76
N ASP A 224 7.29 -1.08 15.95
CA ASP A 224 7.14 -2.11 16.98
C ASP A 224 7.50 -3.51 16.46
N LEU A 225 7.82 -3.63 15.16
CA LEU A 225 8.08 -4.87 14.45
C LEU A 225 6.97 -5.91 14.67
N THR A 226 5.72 -5.51 14.57
CA THR A 226 4.55 -6.36 14.75
C THR A 226 3.69 -6.43 13.49
N ILE A 227 3.01 -7.57 13.29
CA ILE A 227 2.09 -7.78 12.18
C ILE A 227 0.81 -8.44 12.68
N SER A 228 -0.31 -7.99 12.14
CA SER A 228 -1.63 -8.61 12.30
C SER A 228 -2.08 -9.15 10.95
N ILE A 229 -2.41 -10.44 10.88
CA ILE A 229 -2.92 -11.12 9.70
C ILE A 229 -4.26 -11.73 10.09
N LYS A 230 -5.35 -11.11 9.68
CA LYS A 230 -6.71 -11.53 10.04
C LYS A 230 -7.48 -11.89 8.79
N LYS A 231 -8.03 -13.11 8.74
CA LYS A 231 -8.97 -13.48 7.70
C LYS A 231 -10.18 -12.55 7.79
N HIS A 232 -10.52 -11.93 6.68
CA HIS A 232 -11.70 -11.10 6.58
C HIS A 232 -12.91 -12.02 6.76
N GLU A 233 -13.59 -11.91 7.87
CA GLU A 233 -14.87 -12.54 7.99
C GLU A 233 -15.77 -11.81 7.00
N ALA A 234 -16.18 -12.50 5.94
CA ALA A 234 -17.23 -11.99 5.09
C ALA A 234 -18.34 -11.52 6.03
N SER A 235 -18.67 -10.23 5.97
CA SER A 235 -19.89 -9.71 6.60
C SER A 235 -21.07 -10.35 5.86
N GLY A 236 -21.15 -11.68 5.98
CA GLY A 236 -22.30 -12.43 5.61
C GLY A 236 -23.39 -11.89 6.52
N ILE A 237 -24.44 -11.34 5.94
CA ILE A 237 -25.76 -11.53 6.51
C ILE A 237 -25.77 -13.02 6.82
N SER A 238 -25.50 -13.39 8.09
CA SER A 238 -25.64 -14.75 8.53
C SER A 238 -27.09 -15.08 8.16
N ARG A 239 -27.22 -15.94 7.15
CA ARG A 239 -28.49 -16.61 6.94
C ARG A 239 -28.81 -17.11 8.31
N ILE A 240 -29.82 -16.49 8.95
CA ILE A 240 -30.37 -17.00 10.18
C ILE A 240 -30.92 -18.38 9.81
N THR A 241 -30.04 -19.38 9.88
CA THR A 241 -30.41 -20.80 9.89
C THR A 241 -30.84 -21.21 11.29
N GLY A 242 -31.39 -20.28 12.04
CA GLY A 242 -32.27 -20.55 13.12
C GLY A 242 -33.64 -20.78 12.46
N GLU A 243 -34.11 -22.02 12.41
CA GLU A 243 -35.51 -22.28 12.31
C GLU A 243 -36.23 -21.65 13.50
N ALA A 244 -36.35 -20.30 13.47
CA ALA A 244 -37.40 -19.65 14.24
C ALA A 244 -38.67 -20.25 13.66
N LYS A 245 -39.33 -21.10 14.43
CA LYS A 245 -40.66 -21.61 14.12
C LYS A 245 -41.49 -20.38 13.78
N ALA A 246 -41.63 -20.08 12.49
CA ALA A 246 -42.33 -18.90 12.05
C ALA A 246 -43.79 -19.06 12.48
N THR A 247 -44.23 -18.16 13.32
CA THR A 247 -45.61 -18.16 13.82
C THR A 247 -46.50 -17.70 12.66
N PRO A 248 -47.48 -18.47 12.23
CA PRO A 248 -48.32 -18.06 11.13
C PRO A 248 -49.16 -16.84 11.50
N GLU A 249 -49.20 -15.87 10.61
CA GLU A 249 -50.08 -14.70 10.69
C GLU A 249 -51.37 -14.97 9.90
N TYR A 250 -52.49 -14.55 10.46
CA TYR A 250 -53.79 -14.71 9.83
C TYR A 250 -54.40 -13.34 9.52
N PHE A 251 -55.05 -13.24 8.36
CA PHE A 251 -55.73 -12.02 7.91
C PHE A 251 -57.12 -12.37 7.42
N THR A 252 -58.09 -11.49 7.65
CA THR A 252 -59.39 -11.58 7.00
C THR A 252 -59.25 -11.45 5.48
N LEU A 253 -60.27 -11.79 4.72
CA LEU A 253 -60.30 -11.60 3.27
C LEU A 253 -60.20 -10.09 2.89
N SER A 254 -60.53 -9.20 3.81
CA SER A 254 -60.38 -7.74 3.68
C SER A 254 -59.00 -7.23 4.10
N GLY A 255 -58.05 -8.13 4.47
CA GLY A 255 -56.67 -7.76 4.80
C GLY A 255 -56.42 -7.35 6.26
N VAL A 256 -57.38 -7.45 7.15
CA VAL A 256 -57.24 -7.13 8.57
C VAL A 256 -56.54 -8.28 9.29
N LYS A 257 -55.46 -8.00 10.03
CA LYS A 257 -54.71 -8.99 10.82
C LYS A 257 -55.56 -9.50 11.99
N VAL A 258 -55.54 -10.82 12.17
CA VAL A 258 -56.32 -11.52 13.24
C VAL A 258 -55.33 -12.29 14.13
N SER A 259 -55.25 -11.94 15.40
CA SER A 259 -54.33 -12.58 16.37
C SER A 259 -54.81 -13.96 16.85
N ARG A 260 -56.15 -14.24 16.82
CA ARG A 260 -56.77 -15.53 17.14
C ARG A 260 -57.89 -15.81 16.15
N PRO A 261 -57.62 -16.54 15.08
CA PRO A 261 -58.68 -16.88 14.11
C PRO A 261 -59.69 -17.86 14.73
N VAL A 262 -60.94 -17.49 14.62
CA VAL A 262 -62.08 -18.36 14.95
C VAL A 262 -62.56 -19.07 13.67
N SER A 263 -63.59 -19.96 13.76
CA SER A 263 -64.13 -20.62 12.59
C SER A 263 -64.43 -19.62 11.46
N GLY A 264 -63.85 -19.85 10.27
CA GLY A 264 -63.98 -18.96 9.12
C GLY A 264 -62.88 -19.12 8.08
N VAL A 265 -62.90 -18.26 7.04
CA VAL A 265 -61.93 -18.26 5.93
C VAL A 265 -60.95 -17.10 6.11
N TYR A 266 -59.67 -17.44 6.06
CA TYR A 266 -58.56 -16.48 6.29
C TYR A 266 -57.46 -16.62 5.22
N VAL A 267 -56.66 -15.58 5.10
CA VAL A 267 -55.37 -15.67 4.43
C VAL A 267 -54.31 -15.92 5.49
N LYS A 268 -53.66 -17.09 5.46
CA LYS A 268 -52.50 -17.44 6.30
C LYS A 268 -51.23 -17.01 5.60
N ARG A 269 -50.39 -16.22 6.29
CA ARG A 269 -49.04 -15.86 5.85
C ARG A 269 -48.01 -16.59 6.71
N LEU A 270 -47.08 -17.31 6.07
CA LEU A 270 -46.01 -18.03 6.73
C LEU A 270 -44.76 -17.93 5.84
N ASN A 271 -43.64 -17.45 6.40
CA ASN A 271 -42.39 -17.28 5.66
C ASN A 271 -42.56 -16.50 4.33
N GLY A 272 -43.36 -15.42 4.35
CA GLY A 272 -43.61 -14.57 3.18
C GLY A 272 -44.57 -15.17 2.14
N LYS A 273 -45.02 -16.44 2.29
CA LYS A 273 -45.98 -17.08 1.41
C LYS A 273 -47.39 -16.94 2.00
N CYS A 274 -48.34 -16.56 1.17
CA CYS A 274 -49.78 -16.45 1.54
C CYS A 274 -50.56 -17.60 0.96
N ALA A 275 -51.49 -18.16 1.77
CA ALA A 275 -52.41 -19.19 1.33
C ALA A 275 -53.81 -18.96 1.96
N LYS A 276 -54.88 -19.21 1.21
CA LYS A 276 -56.25 -19.22 1.72
C LYS A 276 -56.45 -20.47 2.58
N VAL A 277 -56.92 -20.30 3.81
CA VAL A 277 -57.16 -21.40 4.76
C VAL A 277 -58.54 -21.30 5.38
N VAL A 278 -59.08 -22.43 5.72
CA VAL A 278 -60.34 -22.53 6.48
C VAL A 278 -59.99 -22.99 7.89
N VAL A 279 -60.33 -22.16 8.87
CA VAL A 279 -60.24 -22.53 10.28
C VAL A 279 -61.59 -23.10 10.70
N LYS A 280 -61.60 -24.30 11.22
CA LYS A 280 -62.83 -25.00 11.69
C LYS A 280 -63.06 -24.70 13.16
#